data_f6c036b7853af5b8b0908d45944b9c78
#
_entry.id   f6c036b7853af5b8b0908d45944b9c78
#
_cell.length_a   1.000
_cell.length_b   1.000
_cell.length_c   1.000
_cell.angle_alpha   90.00
_cell.angle_beta   90.00
_cell.angle_gamma   90.00
#
_symmetry.space_group_name_H-M   'P 1'
#
loop_
_entity.id
_entity.type
_entity.pdbx_description
1 polymer ?
#
loop_
_entity_poly.entity_id
_entity_poly.type
_entity_poly.pdbx_seq_one_letter_code
_entity_poly.pdbx_strand_id
1 'polypeptide(L)'
;DSFSVGLGDLFNRPLRLKNYRYNIEQLQYTQEEVMEERRLKVLEAYNNVTAQLATIKAKAENAALYNAQMKISENNFIQGKIDIISLSLERARRSGAVTSYAEARVSLHNAIILLEMLTNVKIIKGK
;
A
#
# COMPACT_ATOMS: atom_id res chain seq x y z
N ASP A 1 -10.76 -2.53 -17.25
CA ASP A 1 -9.93 -1.43 -16.79
C ASP A 1 -8.77 -1.97 -15.95
N SER A 2 -7.54 -1.82 -16.43
CA SER A 2 -6.33 -2.37 -15.79
C SER A 2 -6.10 -1.83 -14.38
N PHE A 3 -6.52 -0.63 -14.11
CA PHE A 3 -6.41 -0.02 -12.78
C PHE A 3 -7.29 -0.73 -11.74
N SER A 4 -8.53 -1.02 -12.10
CA SER A 4 -9.45 -1.74 -11.22
C SER A 4 -8.98 -3.16 -10.91
N VAL A 5 -8.36 -3.83 -11.89
CA VAL A 5 -7.78 -5.16 -11.71
C VAL A 5 -6.59 -5.10 -10.74
N GLY A 6 -5.72 -4.09 -10.87
CA GLY A 6 -4.59 -3.92 -9.97
C GLY A 6 -5.02 -3.67 -8.52
N LEU A 7 -6.09 -2.91 -8.32
CA LEU A 7 -6.65 -2.69 -6.99
C LEU A 7 -7.26 -3.96 -6.40
N GLY A 8 -7.96 -4.75 -7.22
CA GLY A 8 -8.52 -6.04 -6.80
C GLY A 8 -7.44 -7.00 -6.33
N ASP A 9 -6.33 -7.09 -7.06
CA ASP A 9 -5.18 -7.91 -6.67
C ASP A 9 -4.62 -7.49 -5.32
N LEU A 10 -4.58 -6.20 -5.04
CA LEU A 10 -4.06 -5.71 -3.78
C LEU A 10 -4.91 -6.13 -2.59
N PHE A 11 -6.24 -6.11 -2.75
CA PHE A 11 -7.17 -6.56 -1.71
C PHE A 11 -7.10 -8.06 -1.44
N ASN A 12 -6.63 -8.83 -2.41
CA ASN A 12 -6.51 -10.28 -2.30
C ASN A 12 -5.17 -10.74 -1.71
N ARG A 13 -4.35 -9.80 -1.20
CA ARG A 13 -3.04 -10.10 -0.61
C ARG A 13 -2.93 -9.97 0.92
N PRO A 14 -4.01 -10.02 1.72
CA PRO A 14 -3.86 -9.87 3.17
C PRO A 14 -3.12 -11.03 3.85
N LEU A 15 -3.06 -12.21 3.22
CA LEU A 15 -2.37 -13.38 3.74
C LEU A 15 -0.86 -13.19 3.87
N ARG A 16 -0.26 -12.33 3.04
CA ARG A 16 1.18 -12.03 3.10
C ARG A 16 1.57 -11.26 4.35
N LEU A 17 0.65 -10.53 4.95
CA LEU A 17 0.88 -9.79 6.19
C LEU A 17 1.18 -10.68 7.37
N LYS A 18 0.48 -11.81 7.47
CA LYS A 18 0.72 -12.80 8.51
C LYS A 18 2.11 -13.42 8.39
N ASN A 19 2.56 -13.67 7.16
CA ASN A 19 3.87 -14.24 6.90
C ASN A 19 5.00 -13.27 7.27
N TYR A 20 4.82 -11.96 7.02
CA TYR A 20 5.79 -10.95 7.43
C TYR A 20 5.96 -10.94 8.95
N ARG A 21 4.88 -10.91 9.67
CA ARG A 21 4.90 -10.89 11.14
C ARG A 21 5.59 -12.14 11.70
N TYR A 22 5.25 -13.29 11.17
CA TYR A 22 5.81 -14.56 11.61
C TYR A 22 7.33 -14.62 11.42
N ASN A 23 7.83 -14.22 10.26
CA ASN A 23 9.26 -14.23 9.96
C ASN A 23 10.03 -13.30 10.89
N ILE A 24 9.48 -12.16 11.22
CA ILE A 24 10.12 -11.20 12.11
C ILE A 24 10.18 -11.70 13.54
N GLU A 25 9.12 -12.33 14.02
CA GLU A 25 9.11 -12.94 15.35
C GLU A 25 10.16 -14.03 15.48
N GLN A 26 10.31 -14.88 14.48
CA GLN A 26 11.35 -15.91 14.46
C GLN A 26 12.75 -15.31 14.47
N LEU A 27 12.96 -14.24 13.72
CA LEU A 27 14.24 -13.53 13.69
C LEU A 27 14.61 -12.96 15.06
N GLN A 28 13.65 -12.42 15.79
CA GLN A 28 13.89 -11.90 17.12
C GLN A 28 14.40 -12.98 18.05
N TYR A 29 13.85 -14.18 17.98
CA TYR A 29 14.27 -15.31 18.80
C TYR A 29 15.67 -15.81 18.44
N THR A 30 16.03 -15.86 17.17
CA THR A 30 17.34 -16.33 16.72
C THR A 30 18.45 -15.32 16.92
N GLN A 31 18.09 -14.08 17.19
CA GLN A 31 19.05 -12.97 17.31
C GLN A 31 19.16 -12.41 18.73
N GLU A 32 18.99 -13.25 19.74
CA GLU A 32 19.13 -12.83 21.14
C GLU A 32 20.50 -12.23 21.45
N GLU A 33 21.54 -12.65 20.75
CA GLU A 33 22.92 -12.19 20.94
C GLU A 33 23.24 -10.89 20.21
N VAL A 34 22.29 -10.36 19.40
CA VAL A 34 22.51 -9.15 18.64
C VAL A 34 22.50 -7.94 19.58
N MET A 35 23.40 -7.00 19.32
CA MET A 35 23.48 -5.75 20.07
C MET A 35 22.12 -5.06 20.12
N GLU A 36 21.78 -4.50 21.27
CA GLU A 36 20.50 -3.84 21.53
C GLU A 36 20.15 -2.78 20.47
N GLU A 37 21.14 -2.02 20.03
CA GLU A 37 20.99 -1.01 18.98
C GLU A 37 20.44 -1.61 17.68
N ARG A 38 20.99 -2.76 17.27
CA ARG A 38 20.53 -3.44 16.04
C ARG A 38 19.12 -3.99 16.20
N ARG A 39 18.82 -4.52 17.37
CA ARG A 39 17.47 -5.00 17.68
C ARG A 39 16.45 -3.87 17.58
N LEU A 40 16.77 -2.69 18.09
CA LEU A 40 15.89 -1.52 18.01
C LEU A 40 15.68 -1.07 16.57
N LYS A 41 16.71 -1.09 15.74
CA LYS A 41 16.58 -0.77 14.31
C LYS A 41 15.66 -1.72 13.58
N VAL A 42 15.76 -3.02 13.87
CA VAL A 42 14.89 -4.04 13.29
C VAL A 42 13.44 -3.80 13.72
N LEU A 43 13.20 -3.54 15.01
CA LEU A 43 11.86 -3.25 15.51
C LEU A 43 11.26 -2.01 14.87
N GLU A 44 12.05 -0.95 14.73
CA GLU A 44 11.60 0.28 14.08
C GLU A 44 11.25 0.02 12.61
N ALA A 45 12.09 -0.70 11.88
CA ALA A 45 11.82 -1.05 10.49
C ALA A 45 10.56 -1.93 10.35
N TYR A 46 10.37 -2.87 11.28
CA TYR A 46 9.16 -3.68 11.32
C TYR A 46 7.90 -2.84 11.55
N ASN A 47 7.96 -1.96 12.54
CA ASN A 47 6.82 -1.08 12.84
C ASN A 47 6.50 -0.17 11.66
N ASN A 48 7.53 0.29 10.94
CA ASN A 48 7.33 1.07 9.73
C ASN A 48 6.63 0.27 8.64
N VAL A 49 7.03 -0.97 8.40
CA VAL A 49 6.34 -1.85 7.43
C VAL A 49 4.86 -2.00 7.82
N THR A 50 4.59 -2.27 9.08
CA THR A 50 3.20 -2.42 9.58
C THR A 50 2.39 -1.14 9.33
N ALA A 51 2.96 0.01 9.63
CA ALA A 51 2.30 1.30 9.40
C ALA A 51 2.05 1.55 7.91
N GLN A 52 3.02 1.24 7.05
CA GLN A 52 2.89 1.40 5.60
C GLN A 52 1.82 0.45 5.03
N LEU A 53 1.69 -0.75 5.59
CA LEU A 53 0.64 -1.69 5.17
C LEU A 53 -0.76 -1.16 5.48
N ALA A 54 -0.94 -0.57 6.65
CA ALA A 54 -2.20 0.07 7.01
C ALA A 54 -2.50 1.26 6.09
N THR A 55 -1.48 2.06 5.80
CA THR A 55 -1.60 3.23 4.90
C THR A 55 -1.99 2.82 3.50
N ILE A 56 -1.32 1.82 2.92
CA ILE A 56 -1.61 1.40 1.54
C ILE A 56 -3.01 0.83 1.40
N LYS A 57 -3.49 0.13 2.41
CA LYS A 57 -4.86 -0.38 2.41
C LYS A 57 -5.87 0.77 2.33
N ALA A 58 -5.71 1.80 3.16
CA ALA A 58 -6.57 2.98 3.13
C ALA A 58 -6.48 3.72 1.80
N LYS A 59 -5.26 3.87 1.24
CA LYS A 59 -5.06 4.54 -0.05
C LYS A 59 -5.70 3.76 -1.20
N ALA A 60 -5.61 2.43 -1.18
CA ALA A 60 -6.24 1.57 -2.17
C ALA A 60 -7.77 1.71 -2.14
N GLU A 61 -8.36 1.67 -0.95
CA GLU A 61 -9.81 1.86 -0.78
C GLU A 61 -10.26 3.22 -1.29
N ASN A 62 -9.50 4.27 -0.97
CA ASN A 62 -9.80 5.62 -1.41
C ASN A 62 -9.71 5.76 -2.94
N ALA A 63 -8.67 5.18 -3.55
CA ALA A 63 -8.50 5.19 -5.00
C ALA A 63 -9.64 4.45 -5.70
N ALA A 64 -10.07 3.31 -5.15
CA ALA A 64 -11.21 2.55 -5.69
C ALA A 64 -12.51 3.36 -5.61
N LEU A 65 -12.72 4.07 -4.50
CA LEU A 65 -13.90 4.92 -4.32
C LEU A 65 -13.94 6.05 -5.35
N TYR A 66 -12.84 6.78 -5.54
CA TYR A 66 -12.78 7.85 -6.52
C TYR A 66 -12.87 7.34 -7.96
N ASN A 67 -12.36 6.16 -8.23
CA ASN A 67 -12.51 5.54 -9.54
C ASN A 67 -13.98 5.20 -9.84
N ALA A 68 -14.70 4.67 -8.87
CA ALA A 68 -16.14 4.42 -9.00
C ALA A 68 -16.93 5.74 -9.16
N GLN A 69 -16.60 6.74 -8.37
CA GLN A 69 -17.22 8.06 -8.46
C GLN A 69 -16.98 8.71 -9.82
N MET A 70 -15.80 8.52 -10.40
CA MET A 70 -15.48 9.05 -11.73
C MET A 70 -16.39 8.47 -12.81
N LYS A 71 -16.71 7.19 -12.73
CA LYS A 71 -17.63 6.54 -13.70
C LYS A 71 -19.01 7.15 -13.61
N ILE A 72 -19.49 7.44 -12.40
CA ILE A 72 -20.78 8.11 -12.18
C ILE A 72 -20.74 9.52 -12.75
N SER A 73 -19.66 10.27 -12.51
CA SER A 73 -19.50 11.64 -12.99
C SER A 73 -19.45 11.69 -14.52
N GLU A 74 -18.77 10.74 -15.17
CA GLU A 74 -18.73 10.64 -16.62
C GLU A 74 -20.13 10.42 -17.20
N ASN A 75 -20.91 9.51 -16.61
CA ASN A 75 -22.30 9.30 -17.02
C ASN A 75 -23.15 10.55 -16.83
N ASN A 76 -23.01 11.22 -15.70
CA ASN A 76 -23.73 12.46 -15.42
C ASN A 76 -23.36 13.57 -16.41
N PHE A 77 -22.11 13.64 -16.80
CA PHE A 77 -21.67 14.60 -17.82
C PHE A 77 -22.30 14.31 -19.19
N ILE A 78 -22.28 13.04 -19.61
CA ILE A 78 -22.88 12.62 -20.88
C ILE A 78 -24.36 12.95 -20.89
N GLN A 79 -25.06 12.81 -19.77
CA GLN A 79 -26.47 13.12 -19.63
C GLN A 79 -26.77 14.62 -19.43
N GLY A 80 -25.74 15.46 -19.40
CA GLY A 80 -25.87 16.88 -19.21
C GLY A 80 -26.22 17.33 -17.79
N LYS A 81 -26.03 16.43 -16.78
CA LYS A 81 -26.37 16.73 -15.39
C LYS A 81 -25.28 17.52 -14.67
N ILE A 82 -24.05 17.45 -15.14
CA ILE A 82 -22.91 18.22 -14.62
C ILE A 82 -22.18 18.88 -15.77
N ASP A 83 -21.47 19.97 -15.47
CA ASP A 83 -20.68 20.69 -16.46
C ASP A 83 -19.24 20.14 -16.55
N ILE A 84 -18.49 20.68 -17.53
CA ILE A 84 -17.10 20.22 -17.76
C ILE A 84 -16.17 20.57 -16.59
N ILE A 85 -16.45 21.66 -15.88
CA ILE A 85 -15.66 22.08 -14.73
C ILE A 85 -15.81 21.06 -13.61
N SER A 86 -17.03 20.65 -13.32
CA SER A 86 -17.33 19.62 -12.31
C SER A 86 -16.67 18.28 -12.68
N LEU A 87 -16.76 17.90 -13.96
CA LEU A 87 -16.11 16.67 -14.43
C LEU A 87 -14.58 16.74 -14.27
N SER A 88 -13.97 17.87 -14.63
CA SER A 88 -12.54 18.08 -14.50
C SER A 88 -12.08 18.00 -13.04
N LEU A 89 -12.88 18.53 -12.12
CA LEU A 89 -12.61 18.45 -10.69
C LEU A 89 -12.63 17.00 -10.19
N GLU A 90 -13.60 16.21 -10.63
CA GLU A 90 -13.68 14.78 -10.30
C GLU A 90 -12.49 14.00 -10.85
N ARG A 91 -12.06 14.31 -12.08
CA ARG A 91 -10.85 13.72 -12.66
C ARG A 91 -9.60 14.04 -11.84
N ALA A 92 -9.47 15.28 -11.39
CA ALA A 92 -8.35 15.71 -10.56
C ALA A 92 -8.34 14.96 -9.22
N ARG A 93 -9.49 14.77 -8.59
CA ARG A 93 -9.61 14.02 -7.35
C ARG A 93 -9.21 12.57 -7.51
N ARG A 94 -9.69 11.93 -8.58
CA ARG A 94 -9.30 10.55 -8.89
C ARG A 94 -7.80 10.45 -9.15
N SER A 95 -7.25 11.36 -9.95
CA SER A 95 -5.81 11.38 -10.26
C SER A 95 -4.96 11.52 -8.99
N GLY A 96 -5.36 12.40 -8.07
CA GLY A 96 -4.69 12.58 -6.79
C GLY A 96 -4.73 11.32 -5.93
N ALA A 97 -5.88 10.65 -5.88
CA ALA A 97 -6.04 9.42 -5.11
C ALA A 97 -5.18 8.28 -5.69
N VAL A 98 -5.15 8.15 -7.01
CA VAL A 98 -4.33 7.14 -7.71
C VAL A 98 -2.84 7.40 -7.48
N THR A 99 -2.41 8.64 -7.59
CA THR A 99 -1.01 9.04 -7.35
C THR A 99 -0.62 8.74 -5.90
N SER A 100 -1.47 9.09 -4.95
CA SER A 100 -1.23 8.83 -3.52
C SER A 100 -1.09 7.34 -3.24
N TYR A 101 -1.91 6.51 -3.87
CA TYR A 101 -1.79 5.06 -3.77
C TYR A 101 -0.48 4.56 -4.38
N ALA A 102 -0.09 5.05 -5.54
CA ALA A 102 1.17 4.67 -6.19
C ALA A 102 2.38 5.03 -5.33
N GLU A 103 2.37 6.21 -4.71
CA GLU A 103 3.42 6.64 -3.78
C GLU A 103 3.47 5.73 -2.54
N ALA A 104 2.32 5.33 -2.02
CA ALA A 104 2.25 4.42 -0.89
C ALA A 104 2.82 3.04 -1.23
N ARG A 105 2.63 2.56 -2.45
CA ARG A 105 3.24 1.30 -2.92
C ARG A 105 4.76 1.38 -2.90
N VAL A 106 5.32 2.48 -3.37
CA VAL A 106 6.78 2.69 -3.35
C VAL A 106 7.30 2.75 -1.92
N SER A 107 6.61 3.49 -1.05
CA SER A 107 7.00 3.59 0.36
C SER A 107 6.99 2.23 1.06
N LEU A 108 5.98 1.42 0.81
CA LEU A 108 5.89 0.07 1.36
C LEU A 108 7.03 -0.81 0.85
N HIS A 109 7.28 -0.78 -0.45
CA HIS A 109 8.34 -1.55 -1.06
C HIS A 109 9.70 -1.21 -0.45
N ASN A 110 9.99 0.08 -0.30
CA ASN A 110 11.23 0.55 0.30
C ASN A 110 11.34 0.15 1.78
N ALA A 111 10.24 0.21 2.52
CA ALA A 111 10.21 -0.22 3.92
C ALA A 111 10.50 -1.71 4.07
N ILE A 112 9.96 -2.53 3.19
CA ILE A 112 10.21 -3.98 3.19
C ILE A 112 11.66 -4.28 2.82
N ILE A 113 12.21 -3.61 1.81
CA ILE A 113 13.62 -3.79 1.43
C ILE A 113 14.54 -3.45 2.59
N LEU A 114 14.28 -2.33 3.28
CA LEU A 114 15.09 -1.95 4.44
C LEU A 114 15.05 -3.02 5.52
N LEU A 115 13.86 -3.54 5.83
CA LEU A 115 13.72 -4.60 6.81
C LEU A 115 14.46 -5.87 6.40
N GLU A 116 14.36 -6.25 5.11
CA GLU A 116 15.11 -7.39 4.57
C GLU A 116 16.63 -7.19 4.71
N MET A 117 17.10 -5.99 4.42
CA MET A 117 18.53 -5.67 4.55
C MET A 117 19.02 -5.75 6.00
N LEU A 118 18.22 -5.24 6.94
CA LEU A 118 18.56 -5.24 8.36
C LEU A 118 18.53 -6.65 8.97
N THR A 119 17.63 -7.49 8.50
CA THR A 119 17.44 -8.84 9.04
C THR A 119 18.14 -9.92 8.22
N ASN A 120 18.58 -9.59 7.03
CA ASN A 120 19.14 -10.54 6.06
C ASN A 120 18.16 -11.68 5.72
N VAL A 121 16.87 -11.41 5.82
CA VAL A 121 15.81 -12.36 5.50
C VAL A 121 14.95 -11.80 4.39
N LYS A 122 14.63 -12.66 3.43
CA LYS A 122 13.77 -12.29 2.31
C LYS A 122 12.30 -12.42 2.74
N ILE A 123 11.64 -11.30 2.95
CA ILE A 123 10.26 -11.23 3.45
C ILE A 123 9.26 -11.45 2.32
N ILE A 124 9.53 -10.86 1.15
CA ILE A 124 8.73 -11.11 -0.04
C ILE A 124 9.34 -12.31 -0.72
N LYS A 125 8.66 -13.44 -0.65
CA LYS A 125 9.02 -14.59 -1.48
C LYS A 125 8.71 -14.19 -2.92
N GLY A 126 9.74 -14.23 -3.77
CA GLY A 126 9.61 -13.93 -5.18
C GLY A 126 8.48 -14.76 -5.75
N LYS A 127 7.36 -14.15 -5.96
CA LYS A 127 6.12 -14.80 -6.45
C LYS A 127 5.67 -15.99 -5.63
#